data_e5c14af3554a0971d4de9220e3c88c3a
#
_entry.id   e5c14af3554a0971d4de9220e3c88c3a
#
_cell.length_a   1.000
_cell.length_b   1.000
_cell.length_c   1.000
_cell.angle_alpha   90.00
_cell.angle_beta   90.00
_cell.angle_gamma   90.00
#
_symmetry.space_group_name_H-M   'P 1'
#
loop_
_entity.id
_entity.type
_entity.pdbx_description
1 polymer ?
#
loop_
_entity_poly.entity_id
_entity_poly.type
_entity_poly.pdbx_seq_one_letter_code
_entity_poly.pdbx_strand_id
1 'polypeptide(L)'
;TDGAGNISWTTASSGALEEITEGSNTGYRIVGRDTANYGDIGVNAVDLSYSLVASTTNGATGRSSTAMGYETKASDNFDTAMGIGTAASGRSSTAMGNNTEATGFTSTAMGENTDATGDVSTAMGTNTDAIGEASTAMGAGTDASGLVSTAMGAGTDASGDFSTAMGSFTVASGEASTAMGESTFATGNFSITMGRYSAAYGDNSAAMGYFTEASGDVSTAMGDSTVASGDVSTAMGEVTEASGDVSTAMGSYTEAPSLAETAIGSFNTPYTPVGVSSWNSGDRLFVIGNGQSSNSKSDAMIVYKDGSTIINGALTLSNGSDSITLPNTDGTSGQVLGTDGAGNISWTTASSGAL
;
A
#
# COMPACT_ATOMS: atom_id res chain seq x y z
N THR A 1 72.68 -8.97 -13.19
CA THR A 1 73.96 -9.54 -12.73
C THR A 1 74.35 -8.90 -11.42
N ASP A 2 74.91 -9.65 -10.49
CA ASP A 2 75.38 -9.20 -9.17
C ASP A 2 76.68 -8.40 -9.18
N GLY A 3 77.15 -7.91 -10.31
CA GLY A 3 78.37 -7.19 -10.47
C GLY A 3 79.57 -8.12 -10.57
N ALA A 4 79.47 -9.43 -10.34
CA ALA A 4 80.48 -10.48 -10.51
C ALA A 4 80.20 -11.34 -11.74
N GLY A 5 79.33 -10.94 -12.63
CA GLY A 5 79.01 -11.67 -13.87
C GLY A 5 78.01 -12.84 -13.68
N ASN A 6 77.51 -13.08 -12.51
CA ASN A 6 76.50 -14.12 -12.27
C ASN A 6 75.13 -13.68 -12.73
N ILE A 7 74.47 -14.53 -13.50
CA ILE A 7 73.05 -14.34 -13.85
C ILE A 7 72.19 -15.09 -12.80
N SER A 8 71.50 -14.36 -11.93
CA SER A 8 70.47 -14.93 -11.09
C SER A 8 69.12 -14.77 -11.78
N TRP A 9 68.42 -15.88 -11.94
CA TRP A 9 67.01 -15.84 -12.34
C TRP A 9 66.22 -15.45 -11.13
N THR A 10 65.81 -14.18 -11.04
CA THR A 10 64.75 -13.80 -10.15
C THR A 10 63.43 -14.16 -10.85
N THR A 11 62.60 -14.94 -10.22
CA THR A 11 61.21 -15.05 -10.63
C THR A 11 60.64 -13.63 -10.69
N ALA A 12 60.42 -13.13 -11.90
CA ALA A 12 59.60 -11.96 -12.04
C ALA A 12 58.22 -12.34 -11.40
N SER A 13 57.80 -11.62 -10.40
CA SER A 13 56.41 -11.71 -9.95
C SER A 13 55.56 -11.22 -11.12
N SER A 14 55.22 -12.14 -12.03
CA SER A 14 54.46 -11.83 -13.25
C SER A 14 52.96 -11.78 -13.01
N GLY A 15 52.53 -11.80 -11.73
CA GLY A 15 51.14 -11.69 -11.34
C GLY A 15 50.77 -10.28 -10.86
N ALA A 16 49.60 -9.81 -11.21
CA ALA A 16 49.03 -8.57 -10.64
C ALA A 16 48.72 -8.72 -9.14
N LEU A 17 48.67 -9.94 -8.60
CA LEU A 17 48.42 -10.29 -7.21
C LEU A 17 49.65 -10.91 -6.56
N GLU A 18 49.86 -10.54 -5.31
CA GLU A 18 50.86 -11.17 -4.43
C GLU A 18 50.16 -11.89 -3.26
N GLU A 19 50.72 -13.00 -2.85
CA GLU A 19 50.36 -13.66 -1.60
C GLU A 19 50.97 -12.87 -0.44
N ILE A 20 50.16 -12.42 0.50
CA ILE A 20 50.58 -11.69 1.66
C ILE A 20 50.18 -12.42 2.94
N THR A 21 50.99 -12.29 3.98
CA THR A 21 50.68 -12.80 5.32
C THR A 21 50.77 -11.65 6.30
N GLU A 22 49.66 -11.33 6.94
CA GLU A 22 49.52 -10.29 7.97
C GLU A 22 49.03 -10.96 9.25
N GLY A 23 49.80 -10.88 10.31
CA GLY A 23 49.56 -11.66 11.52
C GLY A 23 49.62 -13.18 11.27
N SER A 24 48.46 -13.86 11.45
CA SER A 24 48.31 -15.31 11.17
C SER A 24 47.52 -15.60 9.90
N ASN A 25 47.09 -14.56 9.17
CA ASN A 25 46.25 -14.70 8.00
C ASN A 25 47.05 -14.63 6.70
N THR A 26 46.70 -15.47 5.74
CA THR A 26 47.28 -15.47 4.39
C THR A 26 46.15 -15.27 3.38
N GLY A 27 46.36 -14.31 2.45
CA GLY A 27 45.43 -13.96 1.38
C GLY A 27 46.17 -13.33 0.20
N TYR A 28 45.44 -12.68 -0.71
CA TYR A 28 45.99 -12.12 -1.94
C TYR A 28 45.63 -10.64 -2.07
N ARG A 29 46.66 -9.81 -2.40
CA ARG A 29 46.46 -8.36 -2.64
C ARG A 29 47.18 -7.95 -3.94
N ILE A 30 46.77 -6.82 -4.53
CA ILE A 30 47.47 -6.23 -5.69
C ILE A 30 48.87 -5.79 -5.27
N VAL A 31 49.86 -6.18 -6.07
CA VAL A 31 51.28 -5.84 -5.86
C VAL A 31 51.50 -4.34 -5.69
N GLY A 32 52.32 -3.98 -4.67
CA GLY A 32 52.77 -2.62 -4.44
C GLY A 32 51.74 -1.69 -3.79
N ARG A 33 50.72 -2.22 -3.13
CA ARG A 33 49.80 -1.43 -2.30
C ARG A 33 50.49 -1.06 -0.98
N ASP A 34 50.23 0.19 -0.52
CA ASP A 34 50.66 0.65 0.81
C ASP A 34 49.78 0.00 1.89
N THR A 35 50.34 -0.89 2.67
CA THR A 35 49.61 -1.65 3.70
C THR A 35 49.01 -0.76 4.80
N ALA A 36 49.54 0.47 4.99
CA ALA A 36 48.93 1.42 5.94
C ALA A 36 47.51 1.86 5.57
N ASN A 37 47.10 1.67 4.30
CA ASN A 37 45.79 2.07 3.79
C ASN A 37 44.74 0.96 3.89
N TYR A 38 45.10 -0.21 4.44
CA TYR A 38 44.25 -1.41 4.50
C TYR A 38 44.28 -2.02 5.89
N GLY A 39 43.23 -2.75 6.21
CA GLY A 39 43.22 -3.67 7.34
C GLY A 39 44.03 -4.95 7.02
N ASP A 40 44.33 -5.76 8.04
CA ASP A 40 44.98 -7.05 7.87
C ASP A 40 44.18 -7.96 6.94
N ILE A 41 44.82 -8.59 6.00
CA ILE A 41 44.17 -9.49 5.01
C ILE A 41 43.47 -10.65 5.73
N GLY A 42 42.27 -10.99 5.30
CA GLY A 42 41.54 -12.17 5.78
C GLY A 42 42.13 -13.49 5.24
N VAL A 43 41.94 -14.61 5.96
CA VAL A 43 42.35 -15.94 5.51
C VAL A 43 41.66 -16.28 4.18
N ASN A 44 42.44 -16.59 3.14
CA ASN A 44 41.97 -16.86 1.78
C ASN A 44 41.17 -15.69 1.15
N ALA A 45 41.33 -14.46 1.62
CA ALA A 45 40.69 -13.30 1.06
C ALA A 45 41.40 -12.79 -0.20
N VAL A 46 40.67 -12.06 -1.06
CA VAL A 46 41.17 -11.44 -2.28
C VAL A 46 40.92 -9.94 -2.26
N ASP A 47 41.99 -9.15 -2.15
CA ASP A 47 41.91 -7.70 -2.09
C ASP A 47 42.38 -7.04 -3.39
N LEU A 48 41.45 -6.63 -4.21
CA LEU A 48 41.67 -5.87 -5.45
C LEU A 48 41.28 -4.39 -5.28
N SER A 49 41.12 -3.94 -4.04
CA SER A 49 40.72 -2.57 -3.75
C SER A 49 41.87 -1.57 -3.86
N TYR A 50 41.51 -0.28 -3.92
CA TYR A 50 42.44 0.84 -3.89
C TYR A 50 41.99 1.87 -2.85
N SER A 51 42.90 2.23 -1.95
CA SER A 51 42.68 3.27 -0.96
C SER A 51 43.84 4.23 -0.91
N LEU A 52 43.59 5.50 -0.80
CA LEU A 52 44.55 6.59 -0.57
C LEU A 52 44.62 7.05 0.88
N VAL A 53 43.65 6.60 1.71
CA VAL A 53 43.54 7.02 3.10
C VAL A 53 43.97 5.87 3.99
N ALA A 54 44.80 6.19 4.99
CA ALA A 54 45.19 5.22 6.02
C ALA A 54 43.93 4.65 6.71
N SER A 55 43.84 3.33 6.74
CA SER A 55 42.67 2.62 7.27
C SER A 55 43.07 1.26 7.83
N THR A 56 42.38 0.83 8.87
CA THR A 56 42.48 -0.54 9.39
C THR A 56 41.30 -1.42 8.99
N THR A 57 40.39 -0.91 8.16
CA THR A 57 39.17 -1.61 7.77
C THR A 57 38.91 -1.70 6.28
N ASN A 58 39.63 -0.91 5.44
CA ASN A 58 39.52 -1.03 3.98
C ASN A 58 40.14 -2.34 3.51
N GLY A 59 39.67 -2.85 2.38
CA GLY A 59 40.11 -4.10 1.75
C GLY A 59 39.31 -5.31 2.22
N ALA A 60 39.88 -6.49 1.93
CA ALA A 60 39.28 -7.79 2.22
C ALA A 60 39.83 -8.34 3.56
N THR A 61 39.25 -7.93 4.68
CA THR A 61 39.67 -8.31 6.02
C THR A 61 38.96 -9.53 6.59
N GLY A 62 37.82 -9.89 6.02
CA GLY A 62 37.07 -11.09 6.40
C GLY A 62 37.64 -12.37 5.77
N ARG A 63 37.42 -13.54 6.38
CA ARG A 63 37.80 -14.83 5.83
C ARG A 63 37.10 -15.11 4.50
N SER A 64 37.84 -15.46 3.47
CA SER A 64 37.33 -15.73 2.11
C SER A 64 36.48 -14.59 1.55
N SER A 65 36.76 -13.36 1.98
CA SER A 65 36.10 -12.15 1.48
C SER A 65 36.75 -11.64 0.20
N THR A 66 36.04 -10.81 -0.55
CA THR A 66 36.53 -10.14 -1.75
C THR A 66 36.23 -8.66 -1.72
N ALA A 67 37.25 -7.82 -1.85
CA ALA A 67 37.09 -6.37 -1.99
C ALA A 67 37.66 -5.91 -3.34
N MET A 68 36.89 -5.13 -4.12
CA MET A 68 37.27 -4.64 -5.43
C MET A 68 36.79 -3.21 -5.67
N GLY A 69 37.67 -2.26 -5.96
CA GLY A 69 37.30 -0.89 -6.29
C GLY A 69 38.01 0.13 -5.41
N TYR A 70 37.35 1.27 -5.16
CA TYR A 70 37.94 2.38 -4.41
C TYR A 70 37.30 2.47 -3.00
N GLU A 71 38.16 2.39 -1.96
CA GLU A 71 37.75 2.47 -0.54
C GLU A 71 36.67 1.44 -0.16
N THR A 72 36.75 0.23 -0.73
CA THR A 72 35.80 -0.85 -0.43
C THR A 72 36.22 -1.61 0.83
N LYS A 73 35.22 -2.13 1.56
CA LYS A 73 35.39 -2.92 2.80
C LYS A 73 34.63 -4.23 2.70
N ALA A 74 35.33 -5.36 2.83
CA ALA A 74 34.73 -6.68 2.96
C ALA A 74 35.24 -7.29 4.27
N SER A 75 34.51 -7.05 5.38
CA SER A 75 35.09 -7.18 6.72
C SER A 75 34.63 -8.41 7.50
N ASP A 76 33.61 -9.14 7.07
CA ASP A 76 33.23 -10.41 7.68
C ASP A 76 33.41 -11.60 6.70
N ASN A 77 33.13 -12.80 7.17
CA ASN A 77 33.39 -14.03 6.43
C ASN A 77 32.50 -14.12 5.18
N PHE A 78 33.12 -14.42 4.04
CA PHE A 78 32.49 -14.62 2.73
C PHE A 78 31.83 -13.35 2.17
N ASP A 79 32.20 -12.16 2.64
CA ASP A 79 31.69 -10.88 2.16
C ASP A 79 32.25 -10.54 0.76
N THR A 80 31.43 -9.83 -0.02
CA THR A 80 31.84 -9.27 -1.30
C THR A 80 31.53 -7.78 -1.35
N ALA A 81 32.57 -6.94 -1.53
CA ALA A 81 32.40 -5.49 -1.67
C ALA A 81 33.01 -5.03 -3.01
N MET A 82 32.21 -4.43 -3.90
CA MET A 82 32.66 -3.97 -5.21
C MET A 82 32.15 -2.58 -5.55
N GLY A 83 33.03 -1.65 -5.93
CA GLY A 83 32.64 -0.32 -6.38
C GLY A 83 33.41 0.81 -5.72
N ILE A 84 32.71 1.84 -5.27
CA ILE A 84 33.30 3.03 -4.63
C ILE A 84 32.64 3.22 -3.26
N GLY A 85 33.45 3.24 -2.18
CA GLY A 85 32.94 3.46 -0.84
C GLY A 85 31.96 2.39 -0.36
N THR A 86 32.01 1.18 -0.90
CA THR A 86 31.09 0.10 -0.53
C THR A 86 31.57 -0.64 0.71
N ALA A 87 30.63 -1.06 1.57
CA ALA A 87 30.92 -1.82 2.78
C ALA A 87 30.03 -3.06 2.88
N ALA A 88 30.62 -4.24 2.84
CA ALA A 88 30.01 -5.51 3.20
C ALA A 88 30.58 -5.94 4.54
N SER A 89 29.75 -5.97 5.58
CA SER A 89 30.14 -6.25 6.96
C SER A 89 29.24 -7.23 7.69
N GLY A 90 28.15 -7.64 7.08
CA GLY A 90 27.34 -8.75 7.55
C GLY A 90 27.85 -10.07 6.97
N ARG A 91 27.97 -11.10 7.77
CA ARG A 91 28.48 -12.38 7.31
C ARG A 91 27.79 -12.88 6.03
N SER A 92 28.55 -13.18 4.97
CA SER A 92 28.06 -13.56 3.65
C SER A 92 27.26 -12.46 2.94
N SER A 93 27.53 -11.20 3.25
CA SER A 93 26.87 -10.05 2.64
C SER A 93 27.51 -9.64 1.32
N THR A 94 26.77 -8.92 0.49
CA THR A 94 27.23 -8.40 -0.79
C THR A 94 26.88 -6.93 -0.94
N ALA A 95 27.89 -6.07 -1.13
CA ALA A 95 27.72 -4.65 -1.39
C ALA A 95 28.34 -4.26 -2.73
N MET A 96 27.55 -3.74 -3.68
CA MET A 96 28.04 -3.39 -5.02
C MET A 96 27.50 -2.04 -5.48
N GLY A 97 28.38 -1.13 -5.91
CA GLY A 97 27.97 0.16 -6.48
C GLY A 97 28.74 1.34 -5.93
N ASN A 98 28.03 2.38 -5.53
CA ASN A 98 28.60 3.60 -4.99
C ASN A 98 27.97 3.91 -3.63
N ASN A 99 28.81 3.92 -2.58
CA ASN A 99 28.37 4.21 -1.21
C ASN A 99 27.19 3.30 -0.77
N THR A 100 27.41 1.98 -0.91
CA THR A 100 26.41 0.97 -0.50
C THR A 100 26.88 0.24 0.75
N GLU A 101 25.96 -0.08 1.65
CA GLU A 101 26.24 -0.82 2.87
C GLU A 101 25.38 -2.09 2.98
N ALA A 102 26.02 -3.25 3.16
CA ALA A 102 25.37 -4.52 3.45
C ALA A 102 25.86 -5.01 4.82
N THR A 103 25.10 -4.73 5.87
CA THR A 103 25.48 -5.03 7.26
C THR A 103 24.70 -6.17 7.89
N GLY A 104 23.54 -6.53 7.33
CA GLY A 104 22.76 -7.68 7.76
C GLY A 104 23.42 -9.01 7.35
N PHE A 105 23.18 -10.08 8.12
CA PHE A 105 23.59 -11.43 7.77
C PHE A 105 22.97 -11.85 6.43
N THR A 106 23.79 -12.27 5.46
CA THR A 106 23.36 -12.67 4.10
C THR A 106 22.59 -11.56 3.35
N SER A 107 22.86 -10.30 3.67
CA SER A 107 22.20 -9.16 3.01
C SER A 107 22.85 -8.79 1.68
N THR A 108 22.11 -8.11 0.82
CA THR A 108 22.59 -7.64 -0.49
C THR A 108 22.21 -6.17 -0.70
N ALA A 109 23.21 -5.31 -0.93
CA ALA A 109 23.02 -3.90 -1.27
C ALA A 109 23.64 -3.60 -2.63
N MET A 110 22.87 -3.09 -3.60
CA MET A 110 23.34 -2.79 -4.96
C MET A 110 22.80 -1.47 -5.48
N GLY A 111 23.70 -0.58 -5.95
CA GLY A 111 23.28 0.67 -6.56
C GLY A 111 24.04 1.88 -6.07
N GLU A 112 23.34 2.94 -5.70
CA GLU A 112 23.91 4.18 -5.18
C GLU A 112 23.21 4.57 -3.88
N ASN A 113 23.99 4.77 -2.81
CA ASN A 113 23.46 5.08 -1.46
C ASN A 113 22.36 4.08 -1.05
N THR A 114 22.67 2.79 -1.06
CA THR A 114 21.74 1.73 -0.68
C THR A 114 22.21 1.01 0.55
N ASP A 115 21.30 0.77 1.50
CA ASP A 115 21.61 0.14 2.76
C ASP A 115 20.75 -1.11 2.99
N ALA A 116 21.39 -2.26 3.12
CA ALA A 116 20.76 -3.53 3.49
C ALA A 116 21.23 -3.92 4.88
N THR A 117 20.51 -3.45 5.90
CA THR A 117 20.87 -3.61 7.32
C THR A 117 20.13 -4.74 8.01
N GLY A 118 18.98 -5.13 7.52
CA GLY A 118 18.26 -6.30 8.01
C GLY A 118 18.93 -7.62 7.60
N ASP A 119 18.83 -8.65 8.43
CA ASP A 119 19.28 -10.00 8.06
C ASP A 119 18.47 -10.51 6.87
N VAL A 120 19.14 -11.14 5.91
CA VAL A 120 18.55 -11.69 4.66
C VAL A 120 17.88 -10.60 3.80
N SER A 121 18.18 -9.33 4.04
CA SER A 121 17.56 -8.21 3.33
C SER A 121 18.19 -7.92 1.96
N THR A 122 17.46 -7.27 1.08
CA THR A 122 17.92 -6.87 -0.25
C THR A 122 17.55 -5.42 -0.54
N ALA A 123 18.55 -4.57 -0.78
CA ALA A 123 18.36 -3.18 -1.19
C ALA A 123 18.96 -2.96 -2.58
N MET A 124 18.18 -2.51 -3.57
CA MET A 124 18.65 -2.28 -4.93
C MET A 124 18.09 -0.99 -5.53
N GLY A 125 19.00 -0.12 -6.03
CA GLY A 125 18.58 1.11 -6.70
C GLY A 125 19.33 2.34 -6.27
N THR A 126 18.61 3.41 -5.93
CA THR A 126 19.20 4.68 -5.49
C THR A 126 18.49 5.19 -4.23
N ASN A 127 19.25 5.44 -3.18
CA ASN A 127 18.71 5.84 -1.87
C ASN A 127 17.64 4.85 -1.39
N THR A 128 17.98 3.57 -1.31
CA THR A 128 17.06 2.50 -0.89
C THR A 128 17.54 1.86 0.39
N ASP A 129 16.62 1.65 1.33
CA ASP A 129 16.91 1.09 2.66
C ASP A 129 16.09 -0.17 2.91
N ALA A 130 16.75 -1.32 3.10
CA ALA A 130 16.15 -2.57 3.51
C ALA A 130 16.56 -2.89 4.95
N ILE A 131 15.76 -2.44 5.91
CA ILE A 131 16.06 -2.44 7.35
C ILE A 131 15.47 -3.66 8.06
N GLY A 132 14.27 -4.07 7.65
CA GLY A 132 13.60 -5.21 8.23
C GLY A 132 14.29 -6.54 7.92
N GLU A 133 14.21 -7.52 8.83
CA GLU A 133 14.65 -8.88 8.54
C GLU A 133 13.87 -9.45 7.35
N ALA A 134 14.56 -10.06 6.38
CA ALA A 134 14.02 -10.59 5.14
C ALA A 134 13.24 -9.55 4.29
N SER A 135 13.55 -8.27 4.45
CA SER A 135 12.93 -7.19 3.68
C SER A 135 13.54 -7.00 2.30
N THR A 136 12.78 -6.40 1.40
CA THR A 136 13.23 -6.08 0.04
C THR A 136 12.86 -4.65 -0.32
N ALA A 137 13.87 -3.81 -0.63
CA ALA A 137 13.69 -2.45 -1.10
C ALA A 137 14.28 -2.28 -2.51
N MET A 138 13.49 -1.91 -3.52
CA MET A 138 13.96 -1.77 -4.89
C MET A 138 13.39 -0.53 -5.58
N GLY A 139 14.29 0.33 -6.12
CA GLY A 139 13.87 1.50 -6.88
C GLY A 139 14.61 2.77 -6.52
N ALA A 140 13.88 3.84 -6.23
CA ALA A 140 14.46 5.13 -5.87
C ALA A 140 13.77 5.71 -4.63
N GLY A 141 14.53 5.91 -3.55
CA GLY A 141 13.99 6.44 -2.29
C GLY A 141 12.96 5.48 -1.68
N THR A 142 13.24 4.18 -1.67
CA THR A 142 12.36 3.16 -1.09
C THR A 142 12.86 2.71 0.26
N ASP A 143 11.95 2.52 1.20
CA ASP A 143 12.22 2.03 2.56
C ASP A 143 11.38 0.78 2.84
N ALA A 144 12.05 -0.30 3.23
CA ALA A 144 11.42 -1.55 3.68
C ALA A 144 11.90 -1.86 5.10
N SER A 145 11.24 -1.27 6.10
CA SER A 145 11.63 -1.37 7.50
C SER A 145 10.84 -2.42 8.31
N GLY A 146 9.69 -2.86 7.82
CA GLY A 146 8.94 -3.95 8.44
C GLY A 146 9.59 -5.33 8.24
N LEU A 147 9.35 -6.26 9.16
CA LEU A 147 9.73 -7.66 9.03
C LEU A 147 9.09 -8.28 7.77
N VAL A 148 9.88 -8.92 6.89
CA VAL A 148 9.41 -9.53 5.62
C VAL A 148 8.66 -8.54 4.72
N SER A 149 8.99 -7.26 4.81
CA SER A 149 8.32 -6.21 4.02
C SER A 149 8.91 -6.07 2.62
N THR A 150 8.15 -5.51 1.70
CA THR A 150 8.56 -5.26 0.32
C THR A 150 8.20 -3.85 -0.11
N ALA A 151 9.19 -3.03 -0.47
CA ALA A 151 9.00 -1.68 -1.01
C ALA A 151 9.59 -1.60 -2.42
N MET A 152 8.77 -1.33 -3.45
CA MET A 152 9.22 -1.27 -4.85
C MET A 152 8.66 -0.05 -5.58
N GLY A 153 9.55 0.74 -6.21
CA GLY A 153 9.13 1.88 -7.02
C GLY A 153 9.87 3.17 -6.73
N ALA A 154 9.14 4.25 -6.49
CA ALA A 154 9.72 5.56 -6.19
C ALA A 154 9.07 6.17 -4.95
N GLY A 155 9.86 6.43 -3.90
CA GLY A 155 9.35 7.01 -2.66
C GLY A 155 8.33 6.11 -1.96
N THR A 156 8.55 4.80 -1.98
CA THR A 156 7.65 3.83 -1.32
C THR A 156 8.15 3.47 0.07
N ASP A 157 7.23 3.30 1.00
CA ASP A 157 7.49 2.94 2.39
C ASP A 157 6.67 1.70 2.77
N ALA A 158 7.36 0.62 3.16
CA ALA A 158 6.76 -0.61 3.67
C ALA A 158 7.25 -0.83 5.11
N SER A 159 6.65 -0.09 6.06
CA SER A 159 7.05 -0.10 7.47
C SER A 159 6.25 -1.08 8.34
N GLY A 160 5.11 -1.55 7.87
CA GLY A 160 4.38 -2.62 8.55
C GLY A 160 5.05 -3.99 8.37
N ASP A 161 4.97 -4.86 9.37
CA ASP A 161 5.41 -6.25 9.23
C ASP A 161 4.57 -6.95 8.15
N PHE A 162 5.22 -7.74 7.29
CA PHE A 162 4.60 -8.45 6.16
C PHE A 162 3.93 -7.52 5.14
N SER A 163 4.25 -6.23 5.16
CA SER A 163 3.62 -5.24 4.29
C SER A 163 4.22 -5.18 2.88
N THR A 164 3.45 -4.67 1.94
CA THR A 164 3.88 -4.47 0.56
C THR A 164 3.51 -3.08 0.06
N ALA A 165 4.49 -2.28 -0.35
CA ALA A 165 4.29 -0.96 -0.95
C ALA A 165 4.87 -0.94 -2.36
N MET A 166 4.04 -0.73 -3.40
CA MET A 166 4.48 -0.75 -4.80
C MET A 166 3.93 0.44 -5.59
N GLY A 167 4.81 1.17 -6.30
CA GLY A 167 4.39 2.25 -7.18
C GLY A 167 5.13 3.55 -6.92
N SER A 168 4.40 4.63 -6.71
CA SER A 168 4.98 5.96 -6.48
C SER A 168 4.36 6.62 -5.26
N PHE A 169 5.17 6.97 -4.29
CA PHE A 169 4.74 7.58 -3.01
C PHE A 169 3.65 6.77 -2.29
N THR A 170 3.82 5.44 -2.25
CA THR A 170 2.91 4.53 -1.56
C THR A 170 3.43 4.21 -0.16
N VAL A 171 2.52 4.08 0.79
CA VAL A 171 2.84 3.75 2.19
C VAL A 171 2.00 2.55 2.64
N ALA A 172 2.66 1.50 3.11
CA ALA A 172 2.05 0.33 3.71
C ALA A 172 2.59 0.17 5.14
N SER A 173 1.93 0.79 6.12
CA SER A 173 2.38 0.82 7.50
C SER A 173 1.58 -0.09 8.45
N GLY A 174 0.42 -0.59 8.04
CA GLY A 174 -0.30 -1.60 8.79
C GLY A 174 0.35 -2.99 8.68
N GLU A 175 0.19 -3.84 9.70
CA GLU A 175 0.61 -5.24 9.62
C GLU A 175 -0.09 -5.94 8.44
N ALA A 176 0.66 -6.67 7.62
CA ALA A 176 0.19 -7.39 6.44
C ALA A 176 -0.63 -6.49 5.46
N SER A 177 -0.35 -5.20 5.45
CA SER A 177 -1.03 -4.25 4.56
C SER A 177 -0.43 -4.22 3.16
N THR A 178 -1.23 -3.80 2.18
CA THR A 178 -0.78 -3.69 0.78
C THR A 178 -1.18 -2.34 0.20
N ALA A 179 -0.21 -1.55 -0.26
CA ALA A 179 -0.44 -0.28 -0.93
C ALA A 179 0.14 -0.31 -2.35
N MET A 180 -0.69 -0.12 -3.39
CA MET A 180 -0.27 -0.15 -4.78
C MET A 180 -0.82 1.03 -5.58
N GLY A 181 0.04 1.69 -6.37
CA GLY A 181 -0.38 2.77 -7.27
C GLY A 181 0.39 4.07 -7.08
N GLU A 182 -0.32 5.19 -6.99
CA GLU A 182 0.28 6.51 -6.79
C GLU A 182 -0.34 7.20 -5.58
N SER A 183 0.49 7.57 -4.61
CA SER A 183 0.06 8.25 -3.39
C SER A 183 -1.06 7.49 -2.65
N THR A 184 -0.84 6.21 -2.42
CA THR A 184 -1.79 5.34 -1.70
C THR A 184 -1.28 5.03 -0.30
N PHE A 185 -2.20 4.92 0.66
CA PHE A 185 -1.91 4.73 2.08
C PHE A 185 -2.70 3.55 2.64
N ALA A 186 -2.03 2.45 2.98
CA ALA A 186 -2.60 1.29 3.66
C ALA A 186 -2.06 1.27 5.09
N THR A 187 -2.76 1.92 6.02
CA THR A 187 -2.29 2.09 7.40
C THR A 187 -3.01 1.23 8.42
N GLY A 188 -4.22 0.77 8.11
CA GLY A 188 -4.90 -0.26 8.89
C GLY A 188 -4.24 -1.63 8.75
N ASN A 189 -4.28 -2.46 9.78
CA ASN A 189 -3.78 -3.83 9.71
C ASN A 189 -4.61 -4.65 8.72
N PHE A 190 -3.96 -5.48 7.92
CA PHE A 190 -4.60 -6.30 6.87
C PHE A 190 -5.37 -5.47 5.83
N SER A 191 -5.03 -4.17 5.70
CA SER A 191 -5.70 -3.27 4.76
C SER A 191 -5.11 -3.34 3.36
N ILE A 192 -5.93 -3.01 2.36
CA ILE A 192 -5.53 -2.99 0.96
C ILE A 192 -5.89 -1.66 0.34
N THR A 193 -4.91 -1.00 -0.29
CA THR A 193 -5.16 0.21 -1.06
C THR A 193 -4.62 0.07 -2.47
N MET A 194 -5.45 0.35 -3.49
CA MET A 194 -5.04 0.30 -4.89
C MET A 194 -5.60 1.48 -5.67
N GLY A 195 -4.75 2.10 -6.50
CA GLY A 195 -5.19 3.18 -7.38
C GLY A 195 -4.39 4.46 -7.19
N ARG A 196 -5.09 5.58 -7.04
CA ARG A 196 -4.43 6.89 -6.94
C ARG A 196 -5.10 7.76 -5.88
N TYR A 197 -4.29 8.33 -4.98
CA TYR A 197 -4.76 9.17 -3.86
C TYR A 197 -5.81 8.48 -2.98
N SER A 198 -5.67 7.19 -2.80
CA SER A 198 -6.61 6.38 -2.01
C SER A 198 -6.01 5.97 -0.69
N ALA A 199 -6.85 5.79 0.35
CA ALA A 199 -6.41 5.45 1.68
C ALA A 199 -7.32 4.42 2.36
N ALA A 200 -6.71 3.41 2.99
CA ALA A 200 -7.36 2.41 3.82
C ALA A 200 -6.80 2.53 5.25
N TYR A 201 -7.54 3.19 6.13
CA TYR A 201 -7.16 3.49 7.50
C TYR A 201 -7.68 2.47 8.52
N GLY A 202 -8.88 1.92 8.27
CA GLY A 202 -9.47 0.92 9.15
C GLY A 202 -8.79 -0.45 9.03
N ASP A 203 -8.82 -1.24 10.09
CA ASP A 203 -8.33 -2.61 10.07
C ASP A 203 -9.20 -3.47 9.13
N ASN A 204 -8.57 -4.35 8.34
CA ASN A 204 -9.23 -5.18 7.33
C ASN A 204 -10.01 -4.38 6.26
N SER A 205 -9.67 -3.11 6.05
CA SER A 205 -10.34 -2.24 5.10
C SER A 205 -9.77 -2.31 3.68
N ALA A 206 -10.57 -1.90 2.69
CA ALA A 206 -10.15 -1.88 1.29
C ALA A 206 -10.55 -0.58 0.60
N ALA A 207 -9.57 0.13 0.00
CA ALA A 207 -9.80 1.35 -0.76
C ALA A 207 -9.25 1.20 -2.19
N MET A 208 -10.13 1.22 -3.22
CA MET A 208 -9.72 0.96 -4.59
C MET A 208 -10.30 1.98 -5.56
N GLY A 209 -9.43 2.72 -6.26
CA GLY A 209 -9.88 3.69 -7.26
C GLY A 209 -9.14 5.02 -7.20
N TYR A 210 -9.87 6.11 -7.32
CA TYR A 210 -9.36 7.46 -7.32
C TYR A 210 -9.96 8.27 -6.17
N PHE A 211 -9.14 8.83 -5.28
CA PHE A 211 -9.59 9.52 -4.07
C PHE A 211 -10.58 8.71 -3.21
N THR A 212 -10.34 7.40 -3.06
CA THR A 212 -11.19 6.56 -2.20
C THR A 212 -10.65 6.51 -0.78
N GLU A 213 -11.55 6.51 0.22
CA GLU A 213 -11.18 6.41 1.63
C GLU A 213 -12.02 5.34 2.33
N ALA A 214 -11.36 4.36 2.94
CA ALA A 214 -11.95 3.33 3.77
C ALA A 214 -11.40 3.48 5.20
N SER A 215 -12.10 4.24 6.05
CA SER A 215 -11.64 4.56 7.40
C SER A 215 -12.34 3.78 8.52
N GLY A 216 -13.49 3.18 8.26
CA GLY A 216 -14.09 2.22 9.20
C GLY A 216 -13.41 0.86 9.17
N ASP A 217 -13.43 0.13 10.28
CA ASP A 217 -12.95 -1.24 10.31
C ASP A 217 -13.79 -2.16 9.41
N VAL A 218 -13.13 -3.06 8.67
CA VAL A 218 -13.77 -3.96 7.69
C VAL A 218 -14.54 -3.21 6.59
N SER A 219 -14.22 -1.93 6.37
CA SER A 219 -14.90 -1.10 5.37
C SER A 219 -14.35 -1.27 3.96
N THR A 220 -15.18 -0.96 2.95
CA THR A 220 -14.80 -1.04 1.54
C THR A 220 -15.21 0.22 0.79
N ALA A 221 -14.25 0.92 0.18
CA ALA A 221 -14.48 2.08 -0.68
C ALA A 221 -13.97 1.82 -2.09
N MET A 222 -14.85 1.85 -3.12
CA MET A 222 -14.46 1.59 -4.50
C MET A 222 -15.06 2.60 -5.48
N GLY A 223 -14.22 3.17 -6.37
CA GLY A 223 -14.68 4.05 -7.44
C GLY A 223 -13.95 5.38 -7.48
N ASP A 224 -14.67 6.47 -7.57
CA ASP A 224 -14.15 7.84 -7.60
C ASP A 224 -14.72 8.64 -6.43
N SER A 225 -13.82 9.16 -5.58
CA SER A 225 -14.21 10.03 -4.46
C SER A 225 -15.23 9.38 -3.51
N THR A 226 -15.04 8.09 -3.21
CA THR A 226 -15.92 7.33 -2.32
C THR A 226 -15.36 7.28 -0.91
N VAL A 227 -16.24 7.36 0.09
CA VAL A 227 -15.87 7.32 1.52
C VAL A 227 -16.70 6.26 2.25
N ALA A 228 -16.02 5.29 2.86
CA ALA A 228 -16.60 4.28 3.74
C ALA A 228 -16.05 4.47 5.15
N SER A 229 -16.74 5.25 5.98
CA SER A 229 -16.25 5.62 7.32
C SER A 229 -16.95 4.88 8.46
N GLY A 230 -18.10 4.27 8.22
CA GLY A 230 -18.72 3.37 9.20
C GLY A 230 -18.03 2.01 9.26
N ASP A 231 -18.04 1.36 10.41
CA ASP A 231 -17.56 0.00 10.55
C ASP A 231 -18.39 -0.97 9.70
N VAL A 232 -17.73 -1.89 9.01
CA VAL A 232 -18.35 -2.87 8.09
C VAL A 232 -19.12 -2.19 6.94
N SER A 233 -18.82 -0.92 6.64
CA SER A 233 -19.53 -0.15 5.61
C SER A 233 -18.99 -0.38 4.20
N THR A 234 -19.82 -0.10 3.19
CA THR A 234 -19.44 -0.24 1.78
C THR A 234 -19.88 0.99 0.99
N ALA A 235 -18.94 1.67 0.34
CA ALA A 235 -19.20 2.80 -0.57
C ALA A 235 -18.70 2.48 -1.96
N MET A 236 -19.58 2.46 -2.99
CA MET A 236 -19.21 2.13 -4.37
C MET A 236 -19.83 3.08 -5.38
N GLY A 237 -19.00 3.61 -6.31
CA GLY A 237 -19.47 4.46 -7.41
C GLY A 237 -18.72 5.77 -7.52
N GLU A 238 -19.45 6.87 -7.62
CA GLU A 238 -18.90 8.21 -7.75
C GLU A 238 -19.44 9.10 -6.60
N VAL A 239 -18.54 9.64 -5.81
CA VAL A 239 -18.89 10.54 -4.68
C VAL A 239 -19.96 9.91 -3.77
N THR A 240 -19.73 8.68 -3.34
CA THR A 240 -20.64 7.98 -2.42
C THR A 240 -20.07 7.99 -1.01
N GLU A 241 -20.95 8.10 0.00
CA GLU A 241 -20.56 8.11 1.41
C GLU A 241 -21.39 7.10 2.22
N ALA A 242 -20.71 6.14 2.85
CA ALA A 242 -21.29 5.18 3.77
C ALA A 242 -20.71 5.42 5.16
N SER A 243 -21.38 6.29 5.95
CA SER A 243 -20.89 6.72 7.26
C SER A 243 -21.60 6.04 8.44
N GLY A 244 -22.71 5.36 8.21
CA GLY A 244 -23.32 4.50 9.22
C GLY A 244 -22.61 3.14 9.31
N ASP A 245 -22.55 2.56 10.51
CA ASP A 245 -22.04 1.20 10.68
C ASP A 245 -22.90 0.20 9.88
N VAL A 246 -22.27 -0.77 9.24
CA VAL A 246 -22.93 -1.78 8.41
C VAL A 246 -23.71 -1.17 7.23
N SER A 247 -23.45 0.10 6.89
CA SER A 247 -24.18 0.80 5.82
C SER A 247 -23.62 0.51 4.44
N THR A 248 -24.44 0.73 3.41
CA THR A 248 -24.06 0.56 2.01
C THR A 248 -24.53 1.75 1.18
N ALA A 249 -23.60 2.44 0.49
CA ALA A 249 -23.92 3.52 -0.44
C ALA A 249 -23.41 3.15 -1.85
N MET A 250 -24.30 3.05 -2.83
CA MET A 250 -23.94 2.68 -4.21
C MET A 250 -24.58 3.61 -5.24
N GLY A 251 -23.79 4.05 -6.21
CA GLY A 251 -24.29 4.85 -7.33
C GLY A 251 -23.51 6.14 -7.52
N SER A 252 -24.19 7.26 -7.65
CA SER A 252 -23.56 8.56 -7.83
C SER A 252 -24.12 9.57 -6.83
N TYR A 253 -23.24 10.16 -6.02
CA TYR A 253 -23.63 11.12 -4.97
C TYR A 253 -24.69 10.56 -4.00
N THR A 254 -24.48 9.31 -3.53
CA THR A 254 -25.36 8.67 -2.55
C THR A 254 -24.76 8.71 -1.16
N GLU A 255 -25.60 8.91 -0.14
CA GLU A 255 -25.23 8.99 1.26
C GLU A 255 -26.05 7.97 2.07
N ALA A 256 -25.38 7.12 2.89
CA ALA A 256 -25.99 6.15 3.79
C ALA A 256 -25.46 6.39 5.23
N PRO A 257 -26.00 7.39 5.96
CA PRO A 257 -25.44 7.83 7.21
C PRO A 257 -25.89 7.06 8.46
N SER A 258 -26.91 6.21 8.39
CA SER A 258 -27.41 5.50 9.58
C SER A 258 -26.98 4.04 9.63
N LEU A 259 -26.98 3.45 10.83
CA LEU A 259 -26.71 2.01 11.02
C LEU A 259 -27.51 1.16 10.03
N ALA A 260 -26.84 0.26 9.31
CA ALA A 260 -27.44 -0.69 8.38
C ALA A 260 -28.31 -0.07 7.27
N GLU A 261 -28.10 1.20 6.95
CA GLU A 261 -28.80 1.86 5.85
C GLU A 261 -28.22 1.41 4.50
N THR A 262 -29.07 1.18 3.52
CA THR A 262 -28.69 0.98 2.14
C THR A 262 -29.22 2.11 1.27
N ALA A 263 -28.33 2.87 0.65
CA ALA A 263 -28.64 3.94 -0.29
C ALA A 263 -28.15 3.58 -1.69
N ILE A 264 -29.04 3.61 -2.69
CA ILE A 264 -28.69 3.33 -4.09
C ILE A 264 -29.23 4.41 -5.02
N GLY A 265 -28.70 4.47 -6.24
CA GLY A 265 -29.19 5.38 -7.30
C GLY A 265 -28.34 6.64 -7.43
N SER A 266 -28.98 7.80 -7.39
CA SER A 266 -28.25 9.06 -7.56
C SER A 266 -28.85 10.18 -6.71
N PHE A 267 -27.96 11.02 -6.14
CA PHE A 267 -28.34 12.27 -5.44
C PHE A 267 -29.54 12.10 -4.50
N ASN A 268 -29.51 11.10 -3.60
CA ASN A 268 -30.55 10.96 -2.57
C ASN A 268 -30.54 12.16 -1.62
N THR A 269 -31.69 12.42 -0.97
CA THR A 269 -31.80 13.55 -0.04
C THR A 269 -30.98 13.30 1.22
N PRO A 270 -30.13 14.25 1.65
CA PRO A 270 -29.39 14.12 2.88
C PRO A 270 -30.32 14.22 4.10
N TYR A 271 -29.95 13.54 5.18
CA TYR A 271 -30.59 13.73 6.48
C TYR A 271 -29.59 13.44 7.59
N THR A 272 -29.91 13.88 8.81
CA THR A 272 -29.10 13.57 9.99
C THR A 272 -29.74 12.43 10.75
N PRO A 273 -29.14 11.25 10.82
CA PRO A 273 -29.69 10.12 11.56
C PRO A 273 -29.59 10.34 13.08
N VAL A 274 -30.41 9.67 13.82
CA VAL A 274 -30.33 9.62 15.27
C VAL A 274 -29.27 8.62 15.72
N GLY A 275 -29.07 7.53 14.98
CA GLY A 275 -28.07 6.49 15.28
C GLY A 275 -27.22 6.13 14.09
N VAL A 276 -25.91 6.45 14.15
CA VAL A 276 -24.91 6.01 13.16
C VAL A 276 -24.40 4.59 13.46
N SER A 277 -24.31 4.23 14.74
CA SER A 277 -23.86 2.92 15.24
C SER A 277 -24.91 2.20 16.12
N SER A 278 -26.12 2.75 16.23
CA SER A 278 -27.19 2.19 17.04
C SER A 278 -28.53 2.21 16.29
N TRP A 279 -29.36 1.21 16.52
CA TRP A 279 -30.67 1.11 15.88
C TRP A 279 -31.63 2.22 16.40
N ASN A 280 -32.19 2.97 15.47
CA ASN A 280 -33.29 3.90 15.77
C ASN A 280 -34.41 3.71 14.73
N SER A 281 -35.65 3.51 15.20
CA SER A 281 -36.80 3.19 14.35
C SER A 281 -37.13 4.31 13.35
N GLY A 282 -36.82 5.56 13.68
CA GLY A 282 -37.06 6.71 12.81
C GLY A 282 -36.02 6.94 11.74
N ASP A 283 -34.90 6.20 11.77
CA ASP A 283 -33.85 6.30 10.75
C ASP A 283 -34.20 5.48 9.51
N ARG A 284 -33.58 5.85 8.38
CA ARG A 284 -33.71 5.11 7.11
C ARG A 284 -33.04 3.75 7.19
N LEU A 285 -33.72 2.75 6.59
CA LEU A 285 -33.15 1.42 6.34
C LEU A 285 -32.76 1.25 4.88
N PHE A 286 -33.57 1.80 3.96
CA PHE A 286 -33.33 1.70 2.54
C PHE A 286 -33.80 2.97 1.82
N VAL A 287 -33.00 3.47 0.86
CA VAL A 287 -33.36 4.61 0.03
C VAL A 287 -32.94 4.43 -1.41
N ILE A 288 -33.80 4.79 -2.35
CA ILE A 288 -33.50 4.89 -3.77
C ILE A 288 -33.48 6.37 -4.14
N GLY A 289 -32.28 6.93 -4.33
CA GLY A 289 -32.13 8.29 -4.85
C GLY A 289 -32.44 8.35 -6.34
N ASN A 290 -33.15 9.38 -6.76
CA ASN A 290 -33.43 9.69 -8.17
C ASN A 290 -33.19 11.17 -8.50
N GLY A 291 -32.38 11.85 -7.68
CA GLY A 291 -31.95 13.21 -7.95
C GLY A 291 -31.11 13.34 -9.20
N GLN A 292 -31.05 14.53 -9.78
CA GLN A 292 -30.36 14.80 -11.03
C GLN A 292 -29.06 15.60 -10.85
N SER A 293 -28.87 16.22 -9.69
CA SER A 293 -27.68 17.01 -9.38
C SER A 293 -27.62 17.32 -7.88
N SER A 294 -26.49 17.85 -7.42
CA SER A 294 -26.31 18.33 -6.05
C SER A 294 -27.36 19.36 -5.59
N ASN A 295 -27.91 20.15 -6.53
CA ASN A 295 -28.97 21.14 -6.25
C ASN A 295 -30.39 20.60 -6.48
N SER A 296 -30.51 19.35 -6.95
CA SER A 296 -31.78 18.69 -7.24
C SER A 296 -31.73 17.26 -6.72
N LYS A 297 -31.53 17.14 -5.41
CA LYS A 297 -31.53 15.86 -4.69
C LYS A 297 -32.98 15.41 -4.47
N SER A 298 -33.27 14.14 -4.64
CA SER A 298 -34.61 13.55 -4.41
C SER A 298 -34.51 12.04 -4.21
N ASP A 299 -35.52 11.48 -3.60
CA ASP A 299 -35.69 10.05 -3.36
C ASP A 299 -36.93 9.54 -4.10
N ALA A 300 -36.82 8.44 -4.80
CA ALA A 300 -37.95 7.73 -5.37
C ALA A 300 -38.67 6.88 -4.34
N MET A 301 -37.92 6.29 -3.41
CA MET A 301 -38.42 5.42 -2.36
C MET A 301 -37.59 5.54 -1.09
N ILE A 302 -38.22 5.52 0.05
CA ILE A 302 -37.59 5.45 1.39
C ILE A 302 -38.30 4.37 2.19
N VAL A 303 -37.55 3.49 2.84
CA VAL A 303 -38.02 2.56 3.86
C VAL A 303 -37.36 2.93 5.18
N TYR A 304 -38.14 3.14 6.21
CA TYR A 304 -37.64 3.41 7.57
C TYR A 304 -37.50 2.12 8.39
N LYS A 305 -36.70 2.17 9.45
CA LYS A 305 -36.48 1.03 10.35
C LYS A 305 -37.69 0.58 11.15
N ASP A 306 -38.72 1.43 11.26
CA ASP A 306 -40.05 1.04 11.83
C ASP A 306 -40.92 0.29 10.82
N GLY A 307 -40.48 0.11 9.59
CA GLY A 307 -41.20 -0.54 8.49
C GLY A 307 -42.06 0.40 7.66
N SER A 308 -42.21 1.68 8.04
CA SER A 308 -42.91 2.65 7.20
C SER A 308 -42.19 2.88 5.88
N THR A 309 -42.95 3.08 4.81
CA THR A 309 -42.39 3.23 3.45
C THR A 309 -43.03 4.44 2.77
N ILE A 310 -42.21 5.28 2.17
CA ILE A 310 -42.62 6.41 1.34
C ILE A 310 -42.22 6.11 -0.12
N ILE A 311 -43.17 6.28 -1.03
CA ILE A 311 -42.92 6.26 -2.48
C ILE A 311 -43.25 7.66 -2.98
N ASN A 312 -42.21 8.37 -3.47
CA ASN A 312 -42.35 9.73 -4.00
C ASN A 312 -42.69 9.68 -5.49
N GLY A 313 -43.91 9.35 -5.82
CA GLY A 313 -44.41 9.22 -7.18
C GLY A 313 -45.67 8.40 -7.24
N ALA A 314 -46.17 8.15 -8.42
CA ALA A 314 -47.33 7.28 -8.61
C ALA A 314 -46.93 5.81 -8.41
N LEU A 315 -47.67 5.08 -7.58
CA LEU A 315 -47.51 3.63 -7.47
C LEU A 315 -48.45 2.94 -8.48
N THR A 316 -47.85 2.28 -9.48
CA THR A 316 -48.57 1.47 -10.47
C THR A 316 -48.35 0.00 -10.17
N LEU A 317 -49.42 -0.74 -9.97
CA LEU A 317 -49.44 -2.21 -9.86
C LEU A 317 -49.83 -2.77 -11.22
N SER A 318 -48.99 -3.63 -11.80
CA SER A 318 -49.20 -4.23 -13.12
C SER A 318 -48.99 -5.75 -13.09
N ASN A 319 -49.87 -6.48 -13.81
CA ASN A 319 -49.69 -7.92 -14.08
C ASN A 319 -49.12 -8.21 -15.46
N GLY A 320 -48.67 -7.17 -16.19
CA GLY A 320 -48.15 -7.24 -17.53
C GLY A 320 -49.19 -6.99 -18.63
N SER A 321 -50.49 -7.22 -18.37
CA SER A 321 -51.59 -6.93 -19.31
C SER A 321 -52.46 -5.77 -18.80
N ASP A 322 -52.68 -5.72 -17.48
CA ASP A 322 -53.47 -4.70 -16.84
C ASP A 322 -52.64 -3.96 -15.81
N SER A 323 -52.93 -2.70 -15.59
CA SER A 323 -52.29 -1.87 -14.58
C SER A 323 -53.27 -1.02 -13.78
N ILE A 324 -52.97 -0.82 -12.51
CA ILE A 324 -53.70 0.04 -11.61
C ILE A 324 -52.73 1.06 -11.03
N THR A 325 -52.98 2.34 -11.24
CA THR A 325 -52.19 3.43 -10.66
C THR A 325 -52.96 4.06 -9.51
N LEU A 326 -52.37 4.07 -8.32
CA LEU A 326 -52.94 4.75 -7.16
C LEU A 326 -52.74 6.27 -7.31
N PRO A 327 -53.77 7.09 -6.95
CA PRO A 327 -53.56 8.53 -6.95
C PRO A 327 -52.52 8.94 -5.90
N ASN A 328 -51.68 9.87 -6.27
CA ASN A 328 -50.61 10.44 -5.40
C ASN A 328 -51.07 11.73 -4.66
N THR A 329 -52.34 12.05 -4.76
CA THR A 329 -52.96 13.17 -4.05
C THR A 329 -53.94 12.65 -3.03
N ASP A 330 -54.12 13.36 -1.93
CA ASP A 330 -55.10 13.03 -0.93
C ASP A 330 -56.52 13.36 -1.45
N GLY A 331 -57.51 12.57 -1.03
CA GLY A 331 -58.91 12.83 -1.30
C GLY A 331 -59.51 13.83 -0.27
N THR A 332 -60.66 14.36 -0.57
CA THR A 332 -61.41 15.18 0.40
C THR A 332 -62.30 14.30 1.29
N SER A 333 -62.72 14.83 2.46
CA SER A 333 -63.56 14.09 3.39
C SER A 333 -64.85 13.58 2.69
N GLY A 334 -65.12 12.29 2.83
CA GLY A 334 -66.28 11.63 2.22
C GLY A 334 -66.02 11.03 0.83
N GLN A 335 -64.79 11.15 0.30
CA GLN A 335 -64.38 10.43 -0.91
C GLN A 335 -63.81 9.04 -0.58
N VAL A 336 -63.98 8.13 -1.49
CA VAL A 336 -63.42 6.76 -1.49
C VAL A 336 -62.64 6.52 -2.75
N LEU A 337 -61.68 5.61 -2.71
CA LEU A 337 -61.02 5.13 -3.91
C LEU A 337 -61.98 4.31 -4.77
N GLY A 338 -62.28 4.78 -5.96
CA GLY A 338 -63.16 4.12 -6.92
C GLY A 338 -62.38 3.76 -8.18
N THR A 339 -62.84 2.69 -8.88
CA THR A 339 -62.33 2.29 -10.20
C THR A 339 -63.36 2.56 -11.28
N ASP A 340 -62.90 2.96 -12.44
CA ASP A 340 -63.74 3.10 -13.66
C ASP A 340 -63.90 1.79 -14.43
N GLY A 341 -63.33 0.69 -13.97
CA GLY A 341 -63.35 -0.61 -14.67
C GLY A 341 -62.37 -0.70 -15.82
N ALA A 342 -61.65 0.37 -16.16
CA ALA A 342 -60.63 0.42 -17.22
C ALA A 342 -59.19 0.55 -16.64
N GLY A 343 -59.00 0.27 -15.35
CA GLY A 343 -57.69 0.33 -14.69
C GLY A 343 -57.38 1.67 -14.01
N ASN A 344 -58.25 2.70 -14.08
CA ASN A 344 -58.03 3.95 -13.40
C ASN A 344 -58.62 3.90 -11.98
N ILE A 345 -57.85 4.32 -11.01
CA ILE A 345 -58.34 4.56 -9.62
C ILE A 345 -58.28 6.06 -9.34
N SER A 346 -59.38 6.59 -8.84
CA SER A 346 -59.49 7.99 -8.47
C SER A 346 -60.32 8.17 -7.21
N TRP A 347 -60.18 9.32 -6.55
CA TRP A 347 -61.05 9.71 -5.45
C TRP A 347 -62.43 10.05 -5.97
N THR A 348 -63.43 9.32 -5.55
CA THR A 348 -64.87 9.52 -5.94
C THR A 348 -65.71 9.74 -4.71
N THR A 349 -66.75 10.56 -4.82
CA THR A 349 -67.69 10.72 -3.73
C THR A 349 -68.47 9.43 -3.51
N ALA A 350 -68.47 8.92 -2.27
CA ALA A 350 -69.24 7.73 -1.94
C ALA A 350 -70.75 7.98 -2.29
N SER A 351 -71.31 7.09 -3.14
CA SER A 351 -72.74 7.15 -3.41
C SER A 351 -73.51 6.83 -2.13
N SER A 352 -74.55 7.59 -1.82
CA SER A 352 -75.35 7.48 -0.61
C SER A 352 -76.12 6.16 -0.43
N GLY A 353 -75.68 5.10 -1.14
CA GLY A 353 -76.27 3.76 -1.03
C GLY A 353 -75.29 2.65 -0.70
N ALA A 354 -73.98 2.97 -0.33
CA ALA A 354 -72.90 2.00 -0.06
C ALA A 354 -72.52 1.95 1.44
N LEU A 355 -73.40 2.20 2.37
CA LEU A 355 -73.26 1.90 3.79
C LEU A 355 -74.32 0.88 4.22
#